data_824fb562b056024de99a6d38d1a19e6c
#
_entry.id   824fb562b056024de99a6d38d1a19e6c
#
_cell.length_a   1.000
_cell.length_b   1.000
_cell.length_c   1.000
_cell.angle_alpha   90.00
_cell.angle_beta   90.00
_cell.angle_gamma   90.00
#
_symmetry.space_group_name_H-M   'P 1'
#
loop_
_entity.id
_entity.type
_entity.pdbx_description
1 polymer ?
#
loop_
_entity_poly.entity_id
_entity_poly.type
_entity_poly.pdbx_seq_one_letter_code
_entity_poly.pdbx_strand_id
1 'polypeptide(L)'
;MKMASASVKEEVVEILNTIIGEDISDQMDDDFFESGLLDSMSTVELLLDLESKFNIQAPVSEFNRDEWNTPNKVIAKVESLIG
;
A
#
# COMPACT_ATOMS: atom_id res chain seq x y z
N MET A 1 7.78 -21.68 -1.86
CA MET A 1 7.78 -21.20 -2.09
C MET A 1 7.72 -20.10 -1.89
N LYS A 2 8.20 -19.46 -1.87
CA LYS A 2 7.97 -18.55 -1.60
C LYS A 2 8.19 -17.50 -2.46
N MET A 3 7.75 -17.15 -3.19
CA MET A 3 7.55 -16.10 -4.13
C MET A 3 6.79 -14.95 -3.53
N ALA A 4 6.76 -14.96 -2.23
CA ALA A 4 5.89 -14.05 -1.49
C ALA A 4 6.20 -12.59 -1.79
N SER A 5 7.47 -12.20 -1.80
CA SER A 5 7.83 -10.79 -2.01
C SER A 5 7.38 -10.27 -3.36
N ALA A 6 7.58 -11.06 -4.41
CA ALA A 6 7.19 -10.63 -5.74
C ALA A 6 5.67 -10.51 -5.84
N SER A 7 4.95 -11.48 -5.27
CA SER A 7 3.49 -11.44 -5.28
C SER A 7 2.96 -10.25 -4.49
N VAL A 8 3.54 -9.99 -3.33
CA VAL A 8 3.11 -8.87 -2.49
C VAL A 8 3.31 -7.56 -3.24
N LYS A 9 4.47 -7.39 -3.86
CA LYS A 9 4.75 -6.17 -4.61
C LYS A 9 3.72 -5.95 -5.72
N GLU A 10 3.46 -6.97 -6.50
CA GLU A 10 2.52 -6.86 -7.62
C GLU A 10 1.12 -6.55 -7.14
N GLU A 11 0.69 -7.20 -6.08
CA GLU A 11 -0.65 -6.99 -5.55
C GLU A 11 -0.80 -5.58 -4.97
N VAL A 12 0.20 -5.11 -4.26
CA VAL A 12 0.16 -3.76 -3.69
C VAL A 12 0.12 -2.73 -4.80
N VAL A 13 0.95 -2.89 -5.83
CA VAL A 13 0.96 -1.95 -6.94
C VAL A 13 -0.40 -1.94 -7.64
N GLU A 14 -0.98 -3.11 -7.84
CA GLU A 14 -2.29 -3.20 -8.47
C GLU A 14 -3.37 -2.49 -7.66
N ILE A 15 -3.35 -2.68 -6.35
CA ILE A 15 -4.31 -2.01 -5.47
C ILE A 15 -4.14 -0.50 -5.56
N LEU A 16 -2.90 -0.04 -5.49
CA LEU A 16 -2.62 1.40 -5.56
C LEU A 16 -3.05 1.97 -6.91
N ASN A 17 -2.75 1.26 -8.00
CA ASN A 17 -3.14 1.72 -9.33
C ASN A 17 -4.66 1.85 -9.45
N THR A 18 -5.38 0.92 -8.85
CA THR A 18 -6.84 0.94 -8.90
C THR A 18 -7.40 2.13 -8.11
N ILE A 19 -6.86 2.37 -6.92
CA ILE A 19 -7.35 3.43 -6.06
C ILE A 19 -6.98 4.81 -6.62
N ILE A 20 -5.75 4.95 -7.07
CA ILE A 20 -5.24 6.23 -7.59
C ILE A 20 -5.78 6.50 -8.99
N GLY A 21 -5.97 5.46 -9.77
CA GLY A 21 -6.49 5.60 -11.12
C GLY A 21 -5.41 5.79 -12.17
N GLU A 22 -4.16 5.53 -11.83
CA GLU A 22 -3.07 5.60 -12.79
C GLU A 22 -1.96 4.65 -12.36
N ASP A 23 -1.05 4.36 -13.28
CA ASP A 23 0.04 3.45 -13.04
C ASP A 23 1.14 4.17 -12.24
N ILE A 24 1.41 3.68 -11.02
CA ILE A 24 2.40 4.29 -10.14
C ILE A 24 3.73 3.53 -10.16
N SER A 25 3.91 2.62 -11.11
CA SER A 25 5.13 1.80 -11.12
C SER A 25 6.41 2.60 -11.32
N ASP A 26 6.29 3.81 -11.87
CA ASP A 26 7.43 4.72 -12.02
C ASP A 26 7.60 5.64 -10.82
N GLN A 27 6.75 5.50 -9.81
CA GLN A 27 6.70 6.43 -8.68
C GLN A 27 6.78 5.69 -7.35
N MET A 28 7.57 4.62 -7.32
CA MET A 28 7.61 3.74 -6.15
C MET A 28 8.18 4.39 -4.90
N ASP A 29 8.99 5.43 -5.07
CA ASP A 29 9.56 6.16 -3.94
C ASP A 29 8.95 7.54 -3.74
N ASP A 30 7.92 7.86 -4.51
CA ASP A 30 7.27 9.16 -4.40
C ASP A 30 6.21 9.14 -3.30
N ASP A 31 6.13 10.24 -2.57
CA ASP A 31 5.15 10.40 -1.49
C ASP A 31 3.79 10.73 -2.11
N PHE A 32 2.88 9.75 -2.12
CA PHE A 32 1.59 9.94 -2.77
C PHE A 32 0.62 10.79 -1.94
N PHE A 33 0.91 11.02 -0.68
CA PHE A 33 0.13 12.01 0.09
C PHE A 33 0.55 13.42 -0.27
N GLU A 34 1.85 13.63 -0.38
CA GLU A 34 2.39 14.96 -0.69
C GLU A 34 2.01 15.38 -2.10
N SER A 35 2.03 14.43 -3.03
CA SER A 35 1.67 14.72 -4.42
C SER A 35 0.16 14.84 -4.62
N GLY A 36 -0.63 14.45 -3.61
CA GLY A 36 -2.07 14.53 -3.71
C GLY A 36 -2.73 13.35 -4.39
N LEU A 37 -2.01 12.29 -4.66
CA LEU A 37 -2.57 11.11 -5.29
C LEU A 37 -3.49 10.33 -4.34
N LEU A 38 -3.22 10.38 -3.04
CA LEU A 38 -4.07 9.76 -2.04
C LEU A 38 -4.48 10.80 -1.00
N ASP A 39 -5.71 10.69 -0.54
CA ASP A 39 -6.22 11.52 0.55
C ASP A 39 -6.68 10.62 1.70
N SER A 40 -7.34 11.20 2.69
CA SER A 40 -7.76 10.44 3.87
C SER A 40 -8.71 9.30 3.53
N MET A 41 -9.66 9.54 2.63
CA MET A 41 -10.63 8.51 2.28
C MET A 41 -9.98 7.41 1.46
N SER A 42 -9.13 7.78 0.51
CA SER A 42 -8.42 6.78 -0.30
C SER A 42 -7.49 5.94 0.57
N THR A 43 -6.91 6.55 1.59
CA THR A 43 -6.04 5.85 2.52
C THR A 43 -6.81 4.76 3.27
N VAL A 44 -8.01 5.08 3.76
CA VAL A 44 -8.84 4.09 4.44
C VAL A 44 -9.16 2.94 3.49
N GLU A 45 -9.52 3.27 2.26
CA GLU A 45 -9.82 2.26 1.26
C GLU A 45 -8.61 1.36 1.01
N LEU A 46 -7.42 1.97 0.91
CA LEU A 46 -6.19 1.21 0.73
C LEU A 46 -5.98 0.23 1.87
N LEU A 47 -6.13 0.68 3.11
CA LEU A 47 -5.91 -0.19 4.26
C LEU A 47 -6.90 -1.34 4.27
N LEU A 48 -8.16 -1.07 3.96
CA LEU A 48 -9.18 -2.12 3.91
C LEU A 48 -8.88 -3.13 2.81
N ASP A 49 -8.46 -2.66 1.65
CA ASP A 49 -8.11 -3.55 0.55
C ASP A 49 -6.92 -4.42 0.90
N LEU A 50 -5.91 -3.85 1.58
CA LEU A 50 -4.75 -4.61 1.99
C LEU A 50 -5.12 -5.67 3.02
N GLU A 51 -5.97 -5.32 3.98
CA GLU A 51 -6.40 -6.28 4.97
C GLU A 51 -7.13 -7.46 4.33
N SER A 52 -8.01 -7.16 3.39
CA SER A 52 -8.78 -8.18 2.72
C SER A 52 -7.91 -9.04 1.81
N LYS A 53 -7.02 -8.40 1.08
CA LYS A 53 -6.19 -9.10 0.09
C LYS A 53 -5.17 -10.01 0.73
N PHE A 54 -4.54 -9.55 1.80
CA PHE A 54 -3.43 -10.27 2.42
C PHE A 54 -3.80 -10.91 3.75
N ASN A 55 -5.04 -10.75 4.18
CA ASN A 55 -5.51 -11.31 5.44
C ASN A 55 -4.64 -10.82 6.61
N ILE A 56 -4.39 -9.53 6.65
CA ILE A 56 -3.59 -8.88 7.69
C ILE A 56 -4.44 -7.87 8.41
N GLN A 57 -3.91 -7.29 9.48
CA GLN A 57 -4.58 -6.22 10.20
C GLN A 57 -3.77 -4.93 10.02
N ALA A 58 -4.43 -3.91 9.50
CA ALA A 58 -3.82 -2.60 9.31
C ALA A 58 -4.82 -1.54 9.74
N PRO A 59 -5.10 -1.46 11.06
CA PRO A 59 -6.13 -0.53 11.55
C PRO A 59 -5.71 0.92 11.35
N VAL A 60 -6.69 1.75 11.00
CA VAL A 60 -6.45 3.17 10.77
C VAL A 60 -5.85 3.82 12.01
N SER A 61 -6.24 3.35 13.20
CA SER A 61 -5.74 3.91 14.45
C SER A 61 -4.22 3.75 14.63
N GLU A 62 -3.64 2.80 13.92
CA GLU A 62 -2.20 2.55 13.98
C GLU A 62 -1.48 3.06 12.74
N PHE A 63 -2.20 3.75 11.88
CA PHE A 63 -1.63 4.28 10.65
C PHE A 63 -0.65 5.40 10.98
N ASN A 64 0.56 5.28 10.43
CA ASN A 64 1.57 6.32 10.55
C ASN A 64 1.94 6.74 9.13
N ARG A 65 1.62 7.98 8.80
CA ARG A 65 1.81 8.48 7.44
C ARG A 65 3.24 8.28 6.95
N ASP A 66 4.21 8.50 7.83
CA ASP A 66 5.62 8.37 7.45
C ASP A 66 6.01 6.95 7.07
N GLU A 67 5.22 5.97 7.50
CA GLU A 67 5.51 4.57 7.22
C GLU A 67 4.71 4.03 6.04
N TRP A 68 3.78 4.83 5.50
CA TRP A 68 2.87 4.38 4.46
C TRP A 68 2.83 5.33 3.26
N ASN A 69 3.75 6.27 3.18
CA ASN A 69 3.60 7.37 2.23
C ASN A 69 4.20 7.11 0.84
N THR A 70 4.85 5.98 0.62
CA THR A 70 5.33 5.61 -0.70
C THR A 70 4.93 4.18 -1.01
N PRO A 71 4.81 3.83 -2.30
CA PRO A 71 4.49 2.43 -2.64
C PRO A 71 5.48 1.43 -2.06
N ASN A 72 6.77 1.74 -2.08
CA ASN A 72 7.78 0.85 -1.50
C ASN A 72 7.58 0.66 -0.01
N LYS A 73 7.21 1.72 0.70
CA LYS A 73 6.95 1.62 2.13
C LYS A 73 5.71 0.79 2.42
N VAL A 74 4.68 0.93 1.58
CA VAL A 74 3.48 0.11 1.72
C VAL A 74 3.83 -1.37 1.56
N ILE A 75 4.63 -1.68 0.54
CA ILE A 75 5.06 -3.06 0.31
C ILE A 75 5.81 -3.60 1.51
N ALA A 76 6.76 -2.83 2.03
CA ALA A 76 7.55 -3.26 3.18
C ALA A 76 6.66 -3.49 4.41
N LYS A 77 5.69 -2.60 4.61
CA LYS A 77 4.79 -2.72 5.75
C LYS A 77 3.92 -3.98 5.63
N VAL A 78 3.39 -4.23 4.43
CA VAL A 78 2.58 -5.43 4.20
C VAL A 78 3.40 -6.69 4.44
N GLU A 79 4.63 -6.72 3.94
CA GLU A 79 5.49 -7.87 4.16
C GLU A 79 5.77 -8.09 5.64
N SER A 80 5.95 -7.01 6.37
CA SER A 80 6.16 -7.07 7.81
C SER A 80 4.94 -7.65 8.52
N LEU A 81 3.74 -7.29 8.08
CA LEU A 81 2.50 -7.75 8.71
C LEU A 81 2.15 -9.19 8.34
N ILE A 82 2.54 -9.63 7.16
CA ILE A 82 2.34 -11.02 6.77
C ILE A 82 3.23 -11.93 7.60
N GLY A 83 4.36 -11.42 7.97
CA GLY A 83 5.29 -12.18 8.77
C GLY A 83 6.38 -12.76 7.95
#